data_9f97469bd3adbf1fd80d3397a52bf4f7
#
_entry.id   9f97469bd3adbf1fd80d3397a52bf4f7
#
_cell.length_a   1.000
_cell.length_b   1.000
_cell.length_c   1.000
_cell.angle_alpha   90.00
_cell.angle_beta   90.00
_cell.angle_gamma   90.00
#
_symmetry.space_group_name_H-M   'P 1'
#
loop_
_entity.id
_entity.type
_entity.pdbx_description
1 polymer ?
#
loop_
_entity_poly.entity_id
_entity_poly.type
_entity_poly.pdbx_seq_one_letter_code
_entity_poly.pdbx_strand_id
1 'polypeptide(L)'
;MCLPALRLLQASGFTPALVGKRWAEDLMSGMGCRFDPIEGKVSEDISRIHYVAHNANASAGLLFPNSFGSALLFKLGRLKTTGLKTDMRSVLLDHGIPEPGTMHEVERFFYVAHEAVKAWGGKPAFDKVPERLSLVLLKRHEAAAKNLIEQYKIPQRFALLAPIARGQHHGKNKHWEHFNELVAPLRERGIEPIIFPSVREEALAKAACPDATILPPTTLGNFAAVAKRAQVVIANDSGVSHIAAAVGAKQITLVGVTDTTRTGPWNPDAVVLGENGRWPSVEEVTETLGTMLK
;
A
#
# COMPACT_ATOMS: atom_id res chain seq x y z
N MET A 1 3.35 -0.16 2.77
CA MET A 1 4.46 -0.90 3.44
C MET A 1 5.38 0.00 4.27
N CYS A 2 5.66 1.27 3.91
CA CYS A 2 6.59 2.15 4.68
C CYS A 2 6.01 2.75 5.98
N LEU A 3 4.79 2.46 6.39
CA LEU A 3 4.16 3.05 7.57
C LEU A 3 4.93 2.82 8.88
N PRO A 4 5.47 1.61 9.17
CA PRO A 4 6.30 1.40 10.36
C PRO A 4 7.59 2.23 10.37
N ALA A 5 8.23 2.38 9.20
CA ALA A 5 9.40 3.22 9.04
C ALA A 5 9.09 4.71 9.30
N LEU A 6 7.97 5.20 8.77
CA LEU A 6 7.51 6.56 9.01
C LEU A 6 7.22 6.82 10.50
N ARG A 7 6.57 5.88 11.18
CA ARG A 7 6.33 5.96 12.63
C ARG A 7 7.61 5.95 13.44
N LEU A 8 8.59 5.14 13.05
CA LEU A 8 9.90 5.13 13.70
C LEU A 8 10.55 6.51 13.61
N LEU A 9 10.57 7.11 12.41
CA LEU A 9 11.13 8.46 12.22
C LEU A 9 10.44 9.48 13.12
N GLN A 10 9.11 9.51 13.12
CA GLN A 10 8.33 10.44 13.95
C GLN A 10 8.59 10.23 15.45
N ALA A 11 8.56 8.99 15.92
CA ALA A 11 8.83 8.66 17.32
C ALA A 11 10.27 8.96 17.74
N SER A 12 11.23 8.94 16.80
CA SER A 12 12.62 9.30 17.00
C SER A 12 12.87 10.82 16.96
N GLY A 13 11.81 11.63 16.90
CA GLY A 13 11.89 13.10 16.97
C GLY A 13 12.07 13.80 15.63
N PHE A 14 11.95 13.07 14.51
CA PHE A 14 11.98 13.68 13.18
C PHE A 14 10.59 14.09 12.72
N THR A 15 10.52 15.15 11.91
CA THR A 15 9.28 15.61 11.24
C THR A 15 9.40 15.35 9.75
N PRO A 16 8.99 14.17 9.24
CA PRO A 16 9.14 13.84 7.83
C PRO A 16 8.25 14.70 6.93
N ALA A 17 8.80 15.19 5.82
CA ALA A 17 8.06 15.67 4.68
C ALA A 17 8.12 14.59 3.58
N LEU A 18 6.97 14.16 3.10
CA LEU A 18 6.85 13.04 2.16
C LEU A 18 6.82 13.55 0.72
N VAL A 19 7.57 12.88 -0.14
CA VAL A 19 7.54 13.11 -1.58
C VAL A 19 7.21 11.79 -2.27
N GLY A 20 6.20 11.78 -3.13
CA GLY A 20 5.76 10.54 -3.76
C GLY A 20 4.75 10.77 -4.89
N LYS A 21 4.22 9.68 -5.44
CA LYS A 21 3.21 9.74 -6.49
C LYS A 21 1.91 10.35 -5.97
N ARG A 22 1.25 11.18 -6.77
CA ARG A 22 0.01 11.92 -6.43
C ARG A 22 -1.09 11.05 -5.81
N TRP A 23 -1.24 9.81 -6.26
CA TRP A 23 -2.27 8.92 -5.73
C TRP A 23 -2.11 8.62 -4.22
N ALA A 24 -0.91 8.76 -3.67
CA ALA A 24 -0.64 8.50 -2.26
C ALA A 24 -0.99 9.70 -1.35
N GLU A 25 -1.17 10.89 -1.90
CA GLU A 25 -1.38 12.12 -1.15
C GLU A 25 -2.59 12.03 -0.21
N ASP A 26 -3.75 11.65 -0.74
CA ASP A 26 -4.96 11.51 0.07
C ASP A 26 -4.84 10.37 1.08
N LEU A 27 -4.30 9.22 0.66
CA LEU A 27 -4.10 8.07 1.53
C LEU A 27 -3.19 8.38 2.74
N MET A 28 -2.13 9.17 2.52
CA MET A 28 -1.15 9.50 3.55
C MET A 28 -1.52 10.73 4.40
N SER A 29 -2.59 11.44 4.06
CA SER A 29 -2.96 12.72 4.67
C SER A 29 -3.22 12.65 6.19
N GLY A 30 -3.58 11.48 6.72
CA GLY A 30 -3.78 11.24 8.15
C GLY A 30 -2.49 10.94 8.94
N MET A 31 -1.34 10.82 8.26
CA MET A 31 -0.09 10.40 8.92
C MET A 31 0.66 11.53 9.66
N GLY A 32 0.08 12.74 9.72
CA GLY A 32 0.72 13.87 10.41
C GLY A 32 1.97 14.40 9.69
N CYS A 33 2.12 14.11 8.42
CA CYS A 33 3.24 14.55 7.59
C CYS A 33 2.74 15.38 6.43
N ARG A 34 3.51 16.39 6.05
CA ARG A 34 3.32 17.05 4.76
C ARG A 34 3.58 16.06 3.65
N PHE A 35 2.76 16.07 2.61
CA PHE A 35 2.96 15.27 1.40
C PHE A 35 2.99 16.19 0.18
N ASP A 36 4.00 16.04 -0.64
CA ASP A 36 4.17 16.77 -1.90
C ASP A 36 4.29 15.79 -3.07
N PRO A 37 3.36 15.85 -4.04
CA PRO A 37 3.38 14.93 -5.17
C PRO A 37 4.49 15.25 -6.17
N ILE A 38 5.06 14.19 -6.75
CA ILE A 38 5.95 14.24 -7.91
C ILE A 38 5.29 13.53 -9.10
N GLU A 39 5.54 14.04 -10.30
CA GLU A 39 4.85 13.61 -11.52
C GLU A 39 5.71 12.70 -12.43
N GLY A 40 6.99 12.53 -12.12
CA GLY A 40 7.95 11.77 -12.95
C GLY A 40 8.62 12.60 -14.03
N LYS A 41 8.50 13.93 -13.95
CA LYS A 41 9.21 14.88 -14.81
C LYS A 41 10.45 15.41 -14.08
N VAL A 42 11.63 15.02 -14.55
CA VAL A 42 12.89 15.21 -13.81
C VAL A 42 13.11 16.65 -13.33
N SER A 43 12.99 17.66 -14.19
CA SER A 43 13.22 19.06 -13.82
C SER A 43 12.19 19.60 -12.82
N GLU A 44 10.92 19.25 -13.02
CA GLU A 44 9.83 19.66 -12.13
C GLU A 44 9.96 18.96 -10.77
N ASP A 45 10.30 17.68 -10.77
CA ASP A 45 10.47 16.88 -9.55
C ASP A 45 11.69 17.36 -8.73
N ILE A 46 12.81 17.73 -9.37
CA ILE A 46 13.96 18.33 -8.69
C ILE A 46 13.56 19.65 -8.02
N SER A 47 12.87 20.53 -8.76
CA SER A 47 12.40 21.81 -8.23
C SER A 47 11.43 21.63 -7.07
N ARG A 48 10.54 20.63 -7.16
CA ARG A 48 9.61 20.25 -6.11
C ARG A 48 10.34 19.75 -4.85
N ILE A 49 11.30 18.85 -5.02
CA ILE A 49 12.10 18.31 -3.91
C ILE A 49 12.88 19.44 -3.23
N HIS A 50 13.50 20.33 -4.00
CA HIS A 50 14.20 21.49 -3.45
C HIS A 50 13.27 22.42 -2.67
N TYR A 51 12.08 22.72 -3.21
CA TYR A 51 11.05 23.49 -2.55
C TYR A 51 10.59 22.87 -1.23
N VAL A 52 10.33 21.55 -1.23
CA VAL A 52 9.92 20.79 -0.03
C VAL A 52 11.03 20.83 1.02
N ALA A 53 12.26 20.56 0.62
CA ALA A 53 13.43 20.60 1.51
C ALA A 53 13.60 21.97 2.17
N HIS A 54 13.52 23.05 1.40
CA HIS A 54 13.60 24.40 1.90
C HIS A 54 12.48 24.72 2.91
N ASN A 55 11.21 24.43 2.56
CA ASN A 55 10.07 24.74 3.43
C ASN A 55 9.96 23.84 4.67
N ALA A 56 10.49 22.64 4.61
CA ALA A 56 10.58 21.73 5.76
C ALA A 56 11.86 21.98 6.59
N ASN A 57 12.72 22.89 6.18
CA ASN A 57 14.06 23.09 6.75
C ASN A 57 14.83 21.75 6.82
N ALA A 58 14.67 20.90 5.78
CA ALA A 58 15.25 19.59 5.73
C ALA A 58 16.63 19.61 5.05
N SER A 59 17.63 19.07 5.72
CA SER A 59 18.99 18.90 5.19
C SER A 59 19.26 17.47 4.70
N ALA A 60 18.45 16.50 5.12
CA ALA A 60 18.61 15.08 4.79
C ALA A 60 17.38 14.51 4.07
N GLY A 61 17.61 13.61 3.14
CA GLY A 61 16.58 12.89 2.42
C GLY A 61 16.76 11.39 2.55
N LEU A 62 15.70 10.69 2.96
CA LEU A 62 15.65 9.23 3.06
C LEU A 62 14.99 8.61 1.82
N LEU A 63 15.66 7.66 1.23
CA LEU A 63 15.24 6.97 0.01
C LEU A 63 14.78 5.55 0.32
N PHE A 64 13.48 5.29 0.24
CA PHE A 64 12.94 3.93 0.23
C PHE A 64 13.06 3.24 -1.14
N PRO A 65 12.79 3.92 -2.28
CA PRO A 65 13.07 3.33 -3.60
C PRO A 65 14.56 3.11 -3.81
N ASN A 66 14.91 2.02 -4.50
CA ASN A 66 16.31 1.65 -4.75
C ASN A 66 16.88 2.18 -6.09
N SER A 67 16.06 2.83 -6.93
CA SER A 67 16.49 3.27 -8.25
C SER A 67 17.57 4.37 -8.19
N PHE A 68 18.48 4.33 -9.14
CA PHE A 68 19.48 5.38 -9.37
C PHE A 68 18.80 6.75 -9.55
N GLY A 69 17.70 6.79 -10.32
CA GLY A 69 16.95 8.03 -10.58
C GLY A 69 16.40 8.70 -9.32
N SER A 70 15.91 7.93 -8.34
CA SER A 70 15.44 8.52 -7.07
C SER A 70 16.57 9.15 -6.26
N ALA A 71 17.74 8.52 -6.23
CA ALA A 71 18.91 9.08 -5.56
C ALA A 71 19.41 10.36 -6.26
N LEU A 72 19.43 10.35 -7.59
CA LEU A 72 19.83 11.51 -8.38
C LEU A 72 18.88 12.70 -8.17
N LEU A 73 17.56 12.47 -8.16
CA LEU A 73 16.57 13.54 -7.91
C LEU A 73 16.79 14.21 -6.56
N PHE A 74 17.02 13.44 -5.50
CA PHE A 74 17.26 13.98 -4.16
C PHE A 74 18.61 14.70 -4.05
N LYS A 75 19.65 14.17 -4.70
CA LYS A 75 20.96 14.81 -4.74
C LYS A 75 20.91 16.15 -5.47
N LEU A 76 20.26 16.20 -6.63
CA LEU A 76 20.04 17.44 -7.38
C LEU A 76 19.08 18.39 -6.64
N GLY A 77 18.16 17.87 -5.83
CA GLY A 77 17.34 18.65 -4.90
C GLY A 77 18.09 19.20 -3.68
N ARG A 78 19.43 19.01 -3.62
CA ARG A 78 20.33 19.53 -2.57
C ARG A 78 20.12 18.92 -1.19
N LEU A 79 19.64 17.68 -1.12
CA LEU A 79 19.53 16.94 0.13
C LEU A 79 20.75 16.01 0.33
N LYS A 80 21.18 15.88 1.58
CA LYS A 80 22.08 14.77 1.96
C LYS A 80 21.32 13.46 1.88
N THR A 81 21.66 12.63 0.91
CA THR A 81 20.91 11.42 0.57
C THR A 81 21.32 10.25 1.42
N THR A 82 20.34 9.58 1.99
CA THR A 82 20.49 8.34 2.78
C THR A 82 19.64 7.22 2.17
N GLY A 83 20.20 6.04 1.99
CA GLY A 83 19.49 4.89 1.42
C GLY A 83 20.38 3.66 1.26
N LEU A 84 19.81 2.55 0.77
CA LEU A 84 20.55 1.31 0.56
C LEU A 84 21.60 1.43 -0.54
N LYS A 85 22.75 0.81 -0.35
CA LYS A 85 23.84 0.70 -1.35
C LYS A 85 23.50 -0.37 -2.39
N THR A 86 22.59 -0.03 -3.32
CA THR A 86 22.16 -0.92 -4.41
C THR A 86 22.28 -0.22 -5.75
N ASP A 87 22.22 -0.97 -6.85
CA ASP A 87 22.07 -0.49 -8.22
C ASP A 87 23.03 0.67 -8.61
N MET A 88 24.29 0.55 -8.25
CA MET A 88 25.36 1.51 -8.52
C MET A 88 25.13 2.94 -8.00
N ARG A 89 24.04 3.18 -7.25
CA ARG A 89 23.68 4.51 -6.71
C ARG A 89 24.52 4.95 -5.50
N SER A 90 25.40 4.08 -5.00
CA SER A 90 26.24 4.34 -3.82
C SER A 90 27.02 5.65 -3.94
N VAL A 91 27.43 6.04 -5.16
CA VAL A 91 28.13 7.30 -5.42
C VAL A 91 27.27 8.55 -5.20
N LEU A 92 25.95 8.40 -5.20
CA LEU A 92 24.99 9.49 -4.96
C LEU A 92 24.58 9.59 -3.49
N LEU A 93 24.93 8.60 -2.66
CA LEU A 93 24.51 8.56 -1.26
C LEU A 93 25.56 9.19 -0.35
N ASP A 94 25.14 10.15 0.46
CA ASP A 94 25.99 10.71 1.53
C ASP A 94 26.08 9.73 2.70
N HIS A 95 25.00 9.00 2.99
CA HIS A 95 24.94 7.93 3.97
C HIS A 95 24.41 6.65 3.30
N GLY A 96 25.31 5.84 2.81
CA GLY A 96 24.98 4.55 2.22
C GLY A 96 24.77 3.47 3.29
N ILE A 97 23.56 2.95 3.40
CA ILE A 97 23.19 1.86 4.28
C ILE A 97 23.52 0.52 3.59
N PRO A 98 24.20 -0.43 4.25
CA PRO A 98 24.41 -1.76 3.69
C PRO A 98 23.07 -2.43 3.35
N GLU A 99 23.04 -3.20 2.25
CA GLU A 99 21.86 -3.97 1.92
C GLU A 99 21.67 -5.09 2.95
N PRO A 100 20.49 -5.18 3.60
CA PRO A 100 20.20 -6.32 4.47
C PRO A 100 19.97 -7.56 3.61
N GLY A 101 20.08 -8.74 4.19
CA GLY A 101 19.71 -9.98 3.52
C GLY A 101 18.25 -9.99 3.05
N THR A 102 17.80 -11.10 2.49
CA THR A 102 16.40 -11.28 2.08
C THR A 102 15.49 -11.14 3.28
N MET A 103 14.54 -10.21 3.20
CA MET A 103 13.54 -9.95 4.23
C MET A 103 12.29 -9.34 3.59
N HIS A 104 11.22 -9.24 4.37
CA HIS A 104 9.99 -8.59 3.92
C HIS A 104 10.21 -7.09 3.68
N GLU A 105 9.56 -6.50 2.65
CA GLU A 105 9.74 -5.08 2.30
C GLU A 105 9.35 -4.12 3.44
N VAL A 106 8.42 -4.48 4.32
CA VAL A 106 8.10 -3.70 5.52
C VAL A 106 9.29 -3.65 6.48
N GLU A 107 9.94 -4.79 6.71
CA GLU A 107 11.15 -4.88 7.54
C GLU A 107 12.31 -4.13 6.90
N ARG A 108 12.43 -4.23 5.57
CA ARG A 108 13.47 -3.53 4.81
C ARG A 108 13.33 -2.01 4.91
N PHE A 109 12.12 -1.47 4.75
CA PHE A 109 11.87 -0.04 4.93
C PHE A 109 12.10 0.41 6.37
N PHE A 110 11.71 -0.42 7.33
CA PHE A 110 11.97 -0.16 8.74
C PHE A 110 13.47 -0.14 9.04
N TYR A 111 14.22 -1.12 8.56
CA TYR A 111 15.67 -1.19 8.67
C TYR A 111 16.35 0.07 8.10
N VAL A 112 15.93 0.49 6.91
CA VAL A 112 16.47 1.70 6.27
C VAL A 112 16.23 2.94 7.13
N ALA A 113 15.04 3.10 7.69
CA ALA A 113 14.73 4.22 8.57
C ALA A 113 15.51 4.14 9.90
N HIS A 114 15.65 2.96 10.45
CA HIS A 114 16.38 2.70 11.69
C HIS A 114 17.87 3.07 11.56
N GLU A 115 18.52 2.63 10.49
CA GLU A 115 19.92 2.95 10.22
C GLU A 115 20.11 4.43 9.82
N ALA A 116 19.12 5.03 9.14
CA ALA A 116 19.14 6.46 8.86
C ALA A 116 19.11 7.31 10.12
N VAL A 117 18.26 6.98 11.09
CA VAL A 117 18.21 7.69 12.39
C VAL A 117 19.58 7.68 13.07
N LYS A 118 20.26 6.52 13.08
CA LYS A 118 21.63 6.41 13.64
C LYS A 118 22.65 7.23 12.85
N ALA A 119 22.60 7.16 11.51
CA ALA A 119 23.52 7.89 10.64
C ALA A 119 23.36 9.43 10.80
N TRP A 120 22.18 9.89 11.19
CA TRP A 120 21.91 11.31 11.47
C TRP A 120 22.18 11.71 12.92
N GLY A 121 22.79 10.81 13.73
CA GLY A 121 23.16 11.07 15.12
C GLY A 121 21.98 10.95 16.11
N GLY A 122 20.84 10.43 15.68
CA GLY A 122 19.69 10.17 16.53
C GLY A 122 19.74 8.78 17.17
N LYS A 123 18.79 8.52 18.07
CA LYS A 123 18.53 7.20 18.65
C LYS A 123 17.17 6.71 18.17
N PRO A 124 17.09 5.53 17.52
CA PRO A 124 15.81 4.94 17.16
C PRO A 124 14.91 4.74 18.39
N ALA A 125 13.66 5.15 18.30
CA ALA A 125 12.71 5.08 19.41
C ALA A 125 12.33 3.63 19.76
N PHE A 126 12.41 2.71 18.80
CA PHE A 126 12.21 1.28 18.99
C PHE A 126 12.96 0.48 17.92
N ASP A 127 13.34 -0.76 18.28
CA ASP A 127 14.20 -1.61 17.44
C ASP A 127 13.44 -2.70 16.69
N LYS A 128 12.17 -2.95 17.06
CA LYS A 128 11.36 -4.01 16.44
C LYS A 128 10.30 -3.42 15.55
N VAL A 129 10.16 -3.98 14.33
CA VAL A 129 9.09 -3.61 13.43
C VAL A 129 7.73 -4.02 14.04
N PRO A 130 6.72 -3.14 14.02
CA PRO A 130 5.37 -3.50 14.45
C PRO A 130 4.78 -4.63 13.59
N GLU A 131 4.07 -5.56 14.22
CA GLU A 131 3.46 -6.70 13.52
C GLU A 131 2.32 -6.31 12.56
N ARG A 132 1.78 -5.09 12.72
CA ARG A 132 0.70 -4.55 11.89
C ARG A 132 1.06 -3.22 11.29
N LEU A 133 0.60 -3.02 10.07
CA LEU A 133 0.53 -1.68 9.51
C LEU A 133 -0.53 -0.88 10.28
N SER A 134 -0.40 0.44 10.25
CA SER A 134 -1.40 1.30 10.89
C SER A 134 -1.51 2.60 10.11
N LEU A 135 -2.50 2.63 9.23
CA LEU A 135 -2.88 3.82 8.49
C LEU A 135 -3.87 4.65 9.33
N VAL A 136 -3.57 5.92 9.50
CA VAL A 136 -4.48 6.86 10.17
C VAL A 136 -5.40 7.48 9.12
N LEU A 137 -6.70 7.26 9.29
CA LEU A 137 -7.73 7.87 8.44
C LEU A 137 -8.21 9.18 9.06
N LEU A 138 -8.38 10.21 8.25
CA LEU A 138 -8.99 11.46 8.68
C LEU A 138 -10.50 11.34 8.84
N LYS A 139 -11.11 12.19 9.67
CA LYS A 139 -12.58 12.26 9.83
C LYS A 139 -13.32 12.46 8.50
N ARG A 140 -12.71 13.19 7.55
CA ARG A 140 -13.29 13.34 6.20
C ARG A 140 -13.39 12.03 5.43
N HIS A 141 -12.43 11.12 5.55
CA HIS A 141 -12.47 9.79 4.92
C HIS A 141 -13.57 8.92 5.52
N GLU A 142 -13.71 8.96 6.84
CA GLU A 142 -14.77 8.23 7.55
C GLU A 142 -16.17 8.77 7.19
N ALA A 143 -16.30 10.09 7.06
CA ALA A 143 -17.54 10.73 6.61
C ALA A 143 -17.84 10.41 5.14
N ALA A 144 -16.82 10.46 4.27
CA ALA A 144 -16.98 10.11 2.86
C ALA A 144 -17.38 8.64 2.68
N ALA A 145 -16.80 7.72 3.45
CA ALA A 145 -17.19 6.31 3.42
C ALA A 145 -18.65 6.12 3.82
N LYS A 146 -19.11 6.83 4.87
CA LYS A 146 -20.53 6.82 5.30
C LYS A 146 -21.42 7.33 4.17
N ASN A 147 -21.09 8.48 3.57
CA ASN A 147 -21.86 9.06 2.48
C ASN A 147 -21.93 8.14 1.26
N LEU A 148 -20.81 7.48 0.88
CA LEU A 148 -20.79 6.50 -0.21
C LEU A 148 -21.73 5.32 0.09
N ILE A 149 -21.69 4.78 1.31
CA ILE A 149 -22.55 3.69 1.73
C ILE A 149 -24.03 4.10 1.62
N GLU A 150 -24.40 5.29 2.09
CA GLU A 150 -25.76 5.81 2.04
C GLU A 150 -26.19 6.12 0.59
N GLN A 151 -25.36 6.82 -0.19
CA GLN A 151 -25.65 7.25 -1.55
C GLN A 151 -25.90 6.08 -2.49
N TYR A 152 -25.06 5.05 -2.41
CA TYR A 152 -25.16 3.86 -3.26
C TYR A 152 -25.97 2.73 -2.61
N LYS A 153 -26.62 2.98 -1.47
CA LYS A 153 -27.44 2.00 -0.73
C LYS A 153 -26.70 0.69 -0.50
N ILE A 154 -25.41 0.81 -0.16
CA ILE A 154 -24.59 -0.37 0.13
C ILE A 154 -25.15 -1.07 1.37
N PRO A 155 -25.47 -2.37 1.32
CA PRO A 155 -25.93 -3.10 2.48
C PRO A 155 -24.92 -3.08 3.62
N GLN A 156 -25.38 -3.25 4.85
CA GLN A 156 -24.52 -3.29 6.03
C GLN A 156 -23.47 -4.43 5.95
N ARG A 157 -23.84 -5.53 5.29
CA ARG A 157 -22.96 -6.65 5.05
C ARG A 157 -22.52 -6.64 3.59
N PHE A 158 -21.28 -6.26 3.34
CA PHE A 158 -20.69 -6.24 2.00
C PHE A 158 -19.25 -6.74 2.02
N ALA A 159 -18.81 -7.25 0.89
CA ALA A 159 -17.42 -7.61 0.61
C ALA A 159 -16.84 -6.64 -0.42
N LEU A 160 -15.58 -6.23 -0.24
CA LEU A 160 -14.85 -5.53 -1.30
C LEU A 160 -14.05 -6.52 -2.13
N LEU A 161 -14.30 -6.54 -3.42
CA LEU A 161 -13.55 -7.32 -4.40
C LEU A 161 -12.58 -6.42 -5.16
N ALA A 162 -11.34 -6.87 -5.33
CA ALA A 162 -10.33 -6.18 -6.14
C ALA A 162 -9.75 -7.13 -7.20
N PRO A 163 -10.51 -7.38 -8.28
CA PRO A 163 -10.15 -8.35 -9.31
C PRO A 163 -8.97 -7.91 -10.19
N ILE A 164 -8.67 -6.61 -10.22
CA ILE A 164 -7.66 -6.07 -11.12
C ILE A 164 -6.33 -5.89 -10.38
N ALA A 165 -5.29 -6.54 -10.87
CA ALA A 165 -3.89 -6.28 -10.49
C ALA A 165 -3.11 -5.93 -11.75
N ARG A 166 -2.58 -4.71 -11.80
CA ARG A 166 -1.80 -4.23 -12.94
C ARG A 166 -0.36 -4.71 -12.88
N GLY A 167 0.19 -4.94 -14.05
CA GLY A 167 1.57 -5.36 -14.23
C GLY A 167 1.71 -6.87 -14.33
N GLN A 168 2.89 -7.26 -14.77
CA GLN A 168 3.31 -8.65 -14.87
C GLN A 168 4.42 -8.90 -13.85
N HIS A 169 4.50 -10.11 -13.35
CA HIS A 169 5.64 -10.59 -12.58
C HIS A 169 6.30 -11.72 -13.35
N HIS A 170 7.54 -11.49 -13.80
CA HIS A 170 8.25 -12.43 -14.67
C HIS A 170 7.43 -12.86 -15.90
N GLY A 171 6.72 -11.92 -16.55
CA GLY A 171 5.90 -12.19 -17.73
C GLY A 171 4.53 -12.84 -17.46
N LYS A 172 4.18 -13.14 -16.20
CA LYS A 172 2.90 -13.73 -15.83
C LYS A 172 1.92 -12.69 -15.28
N ASN A 173 0.63 -12.86 -15.58
CA ASN A 173 -0.43 -12.02 -15.04
C ASN A 173 -0.58 -12.22 -13.52
N LYS A 174 -0.83 -11.10 -12.83
CA LYS A 174 -0.97 -11.06 -11.36
C LYS A 174 -2.42 -11.10 -10.89
N HIS A 175 -3.36 -11.47 -11.73
CA HIS A 175 -4.77 -11.51 -11.34
C HIS A 175 -5.33 -12.93 -11.41
N TRP A 176 -6.13 -13.25 -10.41
CA TRP A 176 -6.93 -14.45 -10.35
C TRP A 176 -8.19 -14.24 -11.21
N GLU A 177 -8.54 -15.21 -12.06
CA GLU A 177 -9.56 -15.00 -13.09
C GLU A 177 -10.99 -15.32 -12.61
N HIS A 178 -11.14 -15.91 -11.41
CA HIS A 178 -12.41 -16.46 -10.93
C HIS A 178 -13.16 -15.55 -9.94
N PHE A 179 -12.89 -14.23 -9.91
CA PHE A 179 -13.58 -13.32 -9.00
C PHE A 179 -15.09 -13.32 -9.17
N ASN A 180 -15.61 -13.48 -10.40
CA ASN A 180 -17.03 -13.50 -10.66
C ASN A 180 -17.73 -14.70 -10.03
N GLU A 181 -17.04 -15.82 -9.91
CA GLU A 181 -17.56 -17.05 -9.29
C GLU A 181 -17.76 -16.90 -7.77
N LEU A 182 -17.19 -15.88 -7.14
CA LEU A 182 -17.42 -15.57 -5.73
C LEU A 182 -18.73 -14.81 -5.46
N VAL A 183 -19.35 -14.23 -6.50
CA VAL A 183 -20.52 -13.35 -6.35
C VAL A 183 -21.71 -14.11 -5.77
N ALA A 184 -22.06 -15.25 -6.35
CA ALA A 184 -23.18 -16.08 -5.87
C ALA A 184 -22.95 -16.59 -4.44
N PRO A 185 -21.79 -17.22 -4.10
CA PRO A 185 -21.50 -17.66 -2.75
C PRO A 185 -21.51 -16.56 -1.68
N LEU A 186 -21.13 -15.31 -2.03
CA LEU A 186 -21.21 -14.17 -1.13
C LEU A 186 -22.67 -13.76 -0.90
N ARG A 187 -23.48 -13.64 -1.97
CA ARG A 187 -24.90 -13.28 -1.87
C ARG A 187 -25.72 -14.32 -1.12
N GLU A 188 -25.44 -15.61 -1.27
CA GLU A 188 -26.06 -16.68 -0.49
C GLU A 188 -25.82 -16.51 1.02
N ARG A 189 -24.70 -15.88 1.41
CA ARG A 189 -24.38 -15.51 2.80
C ARG A 189 -24.93 -14.14 3.24
N GLY A 190 -25.72 -13.50 2.36
CA GLY A 190 -26.26 -12.15 2.62
C GLY A 190 -25.19 -11.06 2.60
N ILE A 191 -24.13 -11.26 1.82
CA ILE A 191 -23.00 -10.31 1.69
C ILE A 191 -22.97 -9.81 0.24
N GLU A 192 -23.14 -8.50 0.05
CA GLU A 192 -23.10 -7.92 -1.30
C GLU A 192 -21.65 -7.71 -1.77
N PRO A 193 -21.24 -8.30 -2.89
CA PRO A 193 -19.93 -8.08 -3.47
C PRO A 193 -19.86 -6.74 -4.23
N ILE A 194 -18.92 -5.89 -3.83
CA ILE A 194 -18.76 -4.53 -4.34
C ILE A 194 -17.36 -4.32 -4.87
N ILE A 195 -17.24 -3.57 -5.96
CA ILE A 195 -15.97 -3.17 -6.57
C ILE A 195 -15.92 -1.65 -6.68
N PHE A 196 -14.84 -1.04 -6.19
CA PHE A 196 -14.46 0.35 -6.48
C PHE A 196 -13.23 0.34 -7.40
N PRO A 197 -13.40 0.35 -8.71
CA PRO A 197 -12.27 0.39 -9.63
C PRO A 197 -11.61 1.77 -9.63
N SER A 198 -10.37 1.86 -10.09
CA SER A 198 -9.85 3.15 -10.54
C SER A 198 -10.49 3.54 -11.89
N VAL A 199 -10.48 4.84 -12.23
CA VAL A 199 -11.02 5.34 -13.52
C VAL A 199 -10.51 4.55 -14.73
N ARG A 200 -9.25 4.10 -14.67
CA ARG A 200 -8.63 3.35 -15.78
C ARG A 200 -8.95 1.85 -15.75
N GLU A 201 -9.65 1.37 -14.75
CA GLU A 201 -9.93 -0.05 -14.52
C GLU A 201 -11.42 -0.39 -14.58
N GLU A 202 -12.31 0.59 -14.76
CA GLU A 202 -13.76 0.35 -14.80
C GLU A 202 -14.16 -0.73 -15.81
N ALA A 203 -13.69 -0.60 -17.06
CA ALA A 203 -14.01 -1.57 -18.10
C ALA A 203 -13.45 -2.96 -17.80
N LEU A 204 -12.24 -3.03 -17.25
CA LEU A 204 -11.60 -4.29 -16.86
C LEU A 204 -12.31 -4.94 -15.69
N ALA A 205 -12.72 -4.15 -14.70
CA ALA A 205 -13.46 -4.64 -13.53
C ALA A 205 -14.82 -5.23 -13.96
N LYS A 206 -15.52 -4.53 -14.88
CA LYS A 206 -16.79 -5.02 -15.44
C LYS A 206 -16.62 -6.30 -16.25
N ALA A 207 -15.51 -6.44 -16.97
CA ALA A 207 -15.22 -7.67 -17.70
C ALA A 207 -14.83 -8.84 -16.79
N ALA A 208 -14.05 -8.56 -15.72
CA ALA A 208 -13.56 -9.59 -14.80
C ALA A 208 -14.62 -10.05 -13.79
N CYS A 209 -15.59 -9.19 -13.44
CA CYS A 209 -16.62 -9.52 -12.46
C CYS A 209 -17.95 -8.81 -12.80
N PRO A 210 -18.61 -9.23 -13.89
CA PRO A 210 -19.83 -8.58 -14.40
C PRO A 210 -21.01 -8.62 -13.44
N ASP A 211 -21.09 -9.63 -12.57
CA ASP A 211 -22.21 -9.83 -11.67
C ASP A 211 -22.07 -9.08 -10.33
N ALA A 212 -20.89 -8.52 -10.02
CA ALA A 212 -20.68 -7.72 -8.82
C ALA A 212 -21.27 -6.31 -8.98
N THR A 213 -21.58 -5.66 -7.86
CA THR A 213 -21.97 -4.25 -7.84
C THR A 213 -20.74 -3.38 -8.03
N ILE A 214 -20.63 -2.76 -9.22
CA ILE A 214 -19.51 -1.87 -9.55
C ILE A 214 -19.92 -0.43 -9.27
N LEU A 215 -19.14 0.24 -8.40
CA LEU A 215 -19.38 1.61 -7.97
C LEU A 215 -18.38 2.56 -8.64
N PRO A 216 -18.71 3.86 -8.74
CA PRO A 216 -17.79 4.84 -9.30
C PRO A 216 -16.46 4.90 -8.55
N PRO A 217 -15.37 5.30 -9.22
CA PRO A 217 -14.07 5.49 -8.61
C PRO A 217 -14.12 6.44 -7.41
N THR A 218 -13.30 6.16 -6.41
CA THR A 218 -13.13 7.04 -5.26
C THR A 218 -11.66 7.25 -4.93
N THR A 219 -11.35 8.18 -4.02
CA THR A 219 -9.96 8.38 -3.58
C THR A 219 -9.50 7.22 -2.72
N LEU A 220 -8.19 6.99 -2.64
CA LEU A 220 -7.65 5.87 -1.86
C LEU A 220 -7.89 6.02 -0.35
N GLY A 221 -7.96 7.24 0.18
CA GLY A 221 -8.31 7.46 1.58
C GLY A 221 -9.77 7.07 1.87
N ASN A 222 -10.70 7.44 0.97
CA ASN A 222 -12.11 7.04 1.06
C ASN A 222 -12.26 5.53 0.90
N PHE A 223 -11.59 4.95 -0.11
CA PHE A 223 -11.55 3.49 -0.31
C PHE A 223 -11.07 2.75 0.95
N ALA A 224 -9.99 3.22 1.57
CA ALA A 224 -9.45 2.66 2.79
C ALA A 224 -10.47 2.70 3.96
N ALA A 225 -11.26 3.79 4.06
CA ALA A 225 -12.31 3.92 5.06
C ALA A 225 -13.51 2.99 4.78
N VAL A 226 -13.84 2.74 3.51
CA VAL A 226 -14.84 1.73 3.12
C VAL A 226 -14.31 0.32 3.40
N ALA A 227 -13.05 0.03 3.04
CA ALA A 227 -12.41 -1.27 3.27
C ALA A 227 -12.40 -1.67 4.75
N LYS A 228 -12.18 -0.71 5.64
CA LYS A 228 -12.25 -0.92 7.10
C LYS A 228 -13.64 -1.36 7.59
N ARG A 229 -14.71 -1.06 6.83
CA ARG A 229 -16.10 -1.39 7.16
C ARG A 229 -16.60 -2.66 6.49
N ALA A 230 -15.88 -3.16 5.49
CA ALA A 230 -16.24 -4.38 4.79
C ALA A 230 -16.20 -5.61 5.72
N GLN A 231 -17.09 -6.57 5.48
CA GLN A 231 -17.03 -7.87 6.16
C GLN A 231 -15.75 -8.61 5.81
N VAL A 232 -15.30 -8.44 4.58
CA VAL A 232 -14.04 -8.99 4.06
C VAL A 232 -13.59 -8.20 2.82
N VAL A 233 -12.29 -8.06 2.65
CA VAL A 233 -11.66 -7.59 1.42
C VAL A 233 -11.01 -8.78 0.73
N ILE A 234 -11.39 -9.07 -0.51
CA ILE A 234 -10.78 -10.12 -1.33
C ILE A 234 -10.03 -9.46 -2.47
N ALA A 235 -8.74 -9.63 -2.51
CA ALA A 235 -7.87 -8.92 -3.45
C ALA A 235 -6.74 -9.82 -3.96
N ASN A 236 -6.30 -9.58 -5.17
CA ASN A 236 -5.00 -10.08 -5.61
C ASN A 236 -3.87 -9.47 -4.75
N ASP A 237 -2.67 -10.06 -4.79
CA ASP A 237 -1.47 -9.43 -4.20
C ASP A 237 -1.15 -8.12 -4.96
N SER A 238 -1.69 -7.03 -4.45
CA SER A 238 -1.71 -5.71 -5.06
C SER A 238 -1.74 -4.60 -4.01
N GLY A 239 -1.75 -3.34 -4.46
CA GLY A 239 -1.90 -2.18 -3.57
C GLY A 239 -3.14 -2.25 -2.66
N VAL A 240 -4.23 -2.86 -3.13
CA VAL A 240 -5.46 -3.02 -2.35
C VAL A 240 -5.26 -3.93 -1.14
N SER A 241 -4.54 -5.05 -1.28
CA SER A 241 -4.26 -5.95 -0.16
C SER A 241 -3.45 -5.26 0.93
N HIS A 242 -2.51 -4.38 0.55
CA HIS A 242 -1.73 -3.59 1.50
C HIS A 242 -2.55 -2.48 2.18
N ILE A 243 -3.52 -1.88 1.48
CA ILE A 243 -4.45 -0.91 2.08
C ILE A 243 -5.35 -1.62 3.09
N ALA A 244 -5.91 -2.77 2.74
CA ALA A 244 -6.72 -3.59 3.64
C ALA A 244 -5.95 -3.97 4.90
N ALA A 245 -4.71 -4.45 4.76
CA ALA A 245 -3.80 -4.72 5.87
C ALA A 245 -3.55 -3.48 6.74
N ALA A 246 -3.36 -2.31 6.11
CA ALA A 246 -3.02 -1.07 6.81
C ALA A 246 -4.18 -0.48 7.62
N VAL A 247 -5.42 -0.76 7.25
CA VAL A 247 -6.61 -0.36 8.01
C VAL A 247 -7.15 -1.46 8.94
N GLY A 248 -6.49 -2.62 8.97
CA GLY A 248 -6.89 -3.75 9.80
C GLY A 248 -8.19 -4.43 9.35
N ALA A 249 -8.51 -4.37 8.06
CA ALA A 249 -9.66 -5.07 7.50
C ALA A 249 -9.45 -6.58 7.53
N LYS A 250 -10.52 -7.36 7.73
CA LYS A 250 -10.50 -8.79 7.43
C LYS A 250 -10.22 -8.95 5.94
N GLN A 251 -9.24 -9.78 5.57
CA GLN A 251 -8.86 -9.89 4.16
C GLN A 251 -8.45 -11.31 3.76
N ILE A 252 -8.71 -11.61 2.51
CA ILE A 252 -8.13 -12.74 1.76
C ILE A 252 -7.30 -12.15 0.62
N THR A 253 -6.03 -12.49 0.59
CA THR A 253 -5.13 -12.10 -0.50
C THR A 253 -4.85 -13.32 -1.37
N LEU A 254 -5.16 -13.19 -2.67
CA LEU A 254 -5.01 -14.26 -3.64
C LEU A 254 -3.68 -14.13 -4.37
N VAL A 255 -2.92 -15.19 -4.37
CA VAL A 255 -1.54 -15.24 -4.88
C VAL A 255 -1.40 -16.39 -5.86
N GLY A 256 -0.64 -16.18 -6.93
CA GLY A 256 -0.34 -17.21 -7.91
C GLY A 256 1.03 -17.06 -8.55
N VAL A 257 1.65 -15.86 -8.42
CA VAL A 257 2.90 -15.54 -9.13
C VAL A 257 3.90 -14.75 -8.31
N THR A 258 3.56 -14.37 -7.09
CA THR A 258 4.42 -13.54 -6.23
C THR A 258 4.90 -14.31 -5.00
N ASP A 259 6.05 -13.93 -4.49
CA ASP A 259 6.60 -14.44 -3.23
C ASP A 259 6.11 -13.54 -2.08
N THR A 260 5.12 -14.03 -1.34
CA THR A 260 4.50 -13.30 -0.23
C THR A 260 5.41 -13.16 0.99
N THR A 261 6.47 -13.96 1.10
CA THR A 261 7.47 -13.78 2.16
C THR A 261 8.18 -12.44 2.04
N ARG A 262 8.21 -11.87 0.82
CA ARG A 262 8.82 -10.58 0.54
C ARG A 262 7.83 -9.43 0.49
N THR A 263 6.64 -9.64 -0.04
CA THR A 263 5.71 -8.55 -0.34
C THR A 263 4.27 -8.83 0.05
N GLY A 264 4.00 -9.87 0.82
CA GLY A 264 2.65 -10.19 1.28
C GLY A 264 2.02 -9.10 2.14
N PRO A 265 0.72 -9.19 2.47
CA PRO A 265 0.05 -8.26 3.35
C PRO A 265 0.65 -8.34 4.76
N TRP A 266 1.13 -7.20 5.29
CA TRP A 266 1.70 -7.12 6.64
C TRP A 266 0.59 -6.95 7.68
N ASN A 267 -0.10 -8.02 7.94
CA ASN A 267 -1.16 -8.16 8.94
C ASN A 267 -1.25 -9.65 9.34
N PRO A 268 -1.02 -10.02 10.61
CA PRO A 268 -1.05 -11.41 11.05
C PRO A 268 -2.42 -12.08 10.91
N ASP A 269 -3.50 -11.28 10.81
CA ASP A 269 -4.85 -11.82 10.58
C ASP A 269 -5.22 -11.93 9.10
N ALA A 270 -4.33 -11.52 8.19
CA ALA A 270 -4.59 -11.67 6.76
C ALA A 270 -4.47 -13.15 6.35
N VAL A 271 -5.48 -13.63 5.65
CA VAL A 271 -5.40 -14.95 5.03
C VAL A 271 -4.80 -14.80 3.63
N VAL A 272 -3.77 -15.56 3.34
CA VAL A 272 -3.15 -15.64 2.01
C VAL A 272 -3.47 -17.01 1.43
N LEU A 273 -4.07 -17.05 0.24
CA LEU A 273 -4.41 -18.26 -0.48
C LEU A 273 -3.66 -18.34 -1.80
N GLY A 274 -3.20 -19.55 -2.12
CA GLY A 274 -2.32 -19.79 -3.26
C GLY A 274 -0.84 -19.58 -2.90
N GLU A 275 0.01 -19.80 -3.88
CA GLU A 275 1.46 -19.72 -3.75
C GLU A 275 2.12 -19.41 -5.10
N ASN A 276 3.41 -19.12 -5.12
CA ASN A 276 4.10 -18.91 -6.39
C ASN A 276 4.03 -20.14 -7.30
N GLY A 277 3.34 -19.98 -8.43
CA GLY A 277 3.09 -21.01 -9.42
C GLY A 277 1.72 -21.69 -9.31
N ARG A 278 0.92 -21.45 -8.25
CA ARG A 278 -0.41 -22.04 -8.07
C ARG A 278 -1.43 -21.03 -7.53
N TRP A 279 -2.39 -20.65 -8.34
CA TRP A 279 -3.56 -19.91 -7.87
C TRP A 279 -4.48 -20.79 -7.02
N PRO A 280 -5.18 -20.21 -6.02
CA PRO A 280 -6.18 -20.97 -5.26
C PRO A 280 -7.38 -21.34 -6.15
N SER A 281 -8.06 -22.43 -5.82
CA SER A 281 -9.35 -22.77 -6.46
C SER A 281 -10.48 -21.91 -5.87
N VAL A 282 -11.62 -21.89 -6.55
CA VAL A 282 -12.84 -21.23 -6.06
C VAL A 282 -13.33 -21.85 -4.76
N GLU A 283 -13.22 -23.17 -4.65
CA GLU A 283 -13.59 -23.94 -3.45
C GLU A 283 -12.73 -23.52 -2.26
N GLU A 284 -11.39 -23.45 -2.42
CA GLU A 284 -10.48 -23.02 -1.35
C GLU A 284 -10.85 -21.61 -0.83
N VAL A 285 -11.17 -20.68 -1.74
CA VAL A 285 -11.59 -19.32 -1.35
C VAL A 285 -12.96 -19.33 -0.65
N THR A 286 -13.91 -20.10 -1.16
CA THR A 286 -15.28 -20.17 -0.62
C THR A 286 -15.34 -20.85 0.75
N GLU A 287 -14.56 -21.90 0.98
CA GLU A 287 -14.41 -22.56 2.28
C GLU A 287 -13.78 -21.62 3.31
N THR A 288 -12.74 -20.89 2.89
CA THR A 288 -12.09 -19.87 3.73
C THR A 288 -13.07 -18.78 4.13
N LEU A 289 -13.87 -18.27 3.19
CA LEU A 289 -14.95 -17.31 3.48
C LEU A 289 -15.94 -17.87 4.51
N GLY A 290 -16.34 -19.15 4.37
CA GLY A 290 -17.23 -19.82 5.30
C GLY A 290 -16.67 -19.90 6.73
N THR A 291 -15.35 -20.01 6.86
CA THR A 291 -14.68 -20.05 8.17
C THR A 291 -14.51 -18.65 8.77
N MET A 292 -14.11 -17.65 7.97
CA MET A 292 -13.86 -16.28 8.42
C MET A 292 -15.11 -15.49 8.80
N LEU A 293 -16.27 -15.84 8.22
CA LEU A 293 -17.51 -15.06 8.30
C LEU A 293 -18.61 -15.70 9.17
N LYS A 294 -18.22 -16.71 9.92
CA LYS A 294 -19.08 -17.35 10.95
C LYS A 294 -19.49 -16.39 12.06
#